data_5505822ad9c61355f1f956d46f021437
#
_entry.id   5505822ad9c61355f1f956d46f021437
#
_cell.length_a   1.000
_cell.length_b   1.000
_cell.length_c   1.000
_cell.angle_alpha   90.00
_cell.angle_beta   90.00
_cell.angle_gamma   90.00
#
_symmetry.space_group_name_H-M   'P 1'
#
loop_
_entity.id
_entity.type
_entity.pdbx_description
1 polymer ?
#
loop_
_entity_poly.entity_id
_entity_poly.type
_entity_poly.pdbx_seq_one_letter_code
_entity_poly.pdbx_strand_id
1 'polypeptide(L)'
;MSSLLEIKAISKKFGDLVANDKISFTQKQGEVVAILGENGAGKTTLMNILFGHYKCDEGEIFFQGSKLPTGKPGIAINAGIGMVHQHFTLAENLTVLENIIIGEKSLLSLSLPKKPARKKLLELSDKFGLP
;
A
#
# COMPACT_ATOMS: atom_id res chain seq x y z
N MET A 1 1.84 25.17 -0.62
CA MET A 1 2.41 23.85 -0.99
C MET A 1 1.26 22.86 -1.04
N SER A 2 1.06 22.19 -2.17
CA SER A 2 -0.03 21.22 -2.32
C SER A 2 0.23 20.00 -1.42
N SER A 3 -0.81 19.47 -0.80
CA SER A 3 -0.73 18.21 -0.05
C SER A 3 -0.44 17.04 -1.00
N LEU A 4 0.42 16.12 -0.57
CA LEU A 4 0.68 14.87 -1.29
C LEU A 4 -0.49 13.90 -1.11
N LEU A 5 -0.96 13.78 0.13
CA LEU A 5 -2.07 12.92 0.54
C LEU A 5 -3.07 13.73 1.35
N GLU A 6 -4.35 13.58 1.05
CA GLU A 6 -5.46 14.12 1.84
C GLU A 6 -6.45 12.99 2.13
N ILE A 7 -6.72 12.77 3.39
CA ILE A 7 -7.76 11.87 3.88
C ILE A 7 -8.86 12.74 4.48
N LYS A 8 -10.09 12.60 3.96
CA LYS A 8 -11.24 13.44 4.32
C LYS A 8 -12.38 12.59 4.86
N ALA A 9 -12.65 12.71 6.15
CA ALA A 9 -13.77 12.10 6.85
C ALA A 9 -13.96 10.60 6.58
N ILE A 10 -12.88 9.84 6.52
CA ILE A 10 -12.92 8.40 6.26
C ILE A 10 -13.59 7.69 7.44
N SER A 11 -14.67 6.97 7.12
CA SER A 11 -15.37 6.09 8.05
C SER A 11 -15.39 4.65 7.53
N LYS A 12 -15.26 3.69 8.45
CA LYS A 12 -15.33 2.26 8.17
C LYS A 12 -15.96 1.50 9.32
N LYS A 13 -16.97 0.69 8.99
CA LYS A 13 -17.64 -0.22 9.92
C LYS A 13 -17.52 -1.67 9.46
N PHE A 14 -17.49 -2.58 10.41
CA PHE A 14 -17.58 -4.02 10.21
C PHE A 14 -18.73 -4.54 11.11
N GLY A 15 -19.91 -4.69 10.54
CA GLY A 15 -21.13 -4.90 11.31
C GLY A 15 -21.35 -3.72 12.28
N ASP A 16 -21.47 -4.02 13.57
CA ASP A 16 -21.66 -3.01 14.62
C ASP A 16 -20.36 -2.33 15.07
N LEU A 17 -19.22 -2.87 14.68
CA LEU A 17 -17.91 -2.32 15.04
C LEU A 17 -17.54 -1.13 14.13
N VAL A 18 -17.40 0.05 14.73
CA VAL A 18 -16.86 1.24 14.05
C VAL A 18 -15.35 1.21 14.17
N ALA A 19 -14.66 0.86 13.08
CA ALA A 19 -13.19 0.78 13.05
C ALA A 19 -12.54 2.15 12.79
N ASN A 20 -13.14 2.98 11.96
CA ASN A 20 -12.73 4.36 11.73
C ASN A 20 -13.98 5.25 11.72
N ASP A 21 -13.92 6.42 12.33
CA ASP A 21 -15.00 7.40 12.37
C ASP A 21 -14.47 8.77 11.97
N LYS A 22 -14.84 9.22 10.76
CA LYS A 22 -14.54 10.54 10.17
C LYS A 22 -13.07 10.96 10.28
N ILE A 23 -12.15 10.02 10.09
CA ILE A 23 -10.70 10.28 10.16
C ILE A 23 -10.30 11.23 9.04
N SER A 24 -9.60 12.32 9.41
CA SER A 24 -9.12 13.32 8.46
C SER A 24 -7.71 13.74 8.82
N PHE A 25 -6.80 13.76 7.86
CA PHE A 25 -5.48 14.38 7.95
C PHE A 25 -4.89 14.65 6.57
N THR A 26 -3.83 15.41 6.53
CA THR A 26 -3.08 15.69 5.30
C THR A 26 -1.61 15.39 5.51
N GLN A 27 -0.92 15.05 4.43
CA GLN A 27 0.52 14.83 4.41
C GLN A 27 1.12 15.60 3.24
N LYS A 28 2.21 16.32 3.49
CA LYS A 28 2.98 17.02 2.46
C LYS A 28 4.05 16.11 1.87
N GLN A 29 4.57 16.48 0.72
CA GLN A 29 5.70 15.76 0.13
C GLN A 29 6.93 15.86 1.04
N GLY A 30 7.63 14.74 1.25
CA GLY A 30 8.80 14.64 2.13
C GLY A 30 8.48 14.59 3.63
N GLU A 31 7.20 14.67 4.02
CA GLU A 31 6.79 14.60 5.41
C GLU A 31 6.63 13.13 5.87
N VAL A 32 6.99 12.88 7.12
CA VAL A 32 6.72 11.60 7.80
C VAL A 32 5.59 11.83 8.80
N VAL A 33 4.48 11.10 8.63
CA VAL A 33 3.33 11.15 9.52
C VAL A 33 3.24 9.83 10.31
N ALA A 34 3.24 9.92 11.64
CA ALA A 34 3.04 8.78 12.52
C ALA A 34 1.60 8.75 13.03
N ILE A 35 0.93 7.59 12.88
CA ILE A 35 -0.41 7.36 13.40
C ILE A 35 -0.28 6.54 14.67
N LEU A 36 -0.59 7.16 15.80
CA LEU A 36 -0.50 6.56 17.12
C LEU A 36 -1.89 6.15 17.63
N GLY A 37 -1.95 5.14 18.47
CA GLY A 37 -3.16 4.65 19.09
C GLY A 37 -2.97 3.25 19.66
N GLU A 38 -3.88 2.83 20.53
CA GLU A 38 -3.87 1.50 21.14
C GLU A 38 -4.10 0.37 20.13
N ASN A 39 -3.89 -0.87 20.56
CA ASN A 39 -4.23 -2.04 19.74
C ASN A 39 -5.75 -2.07 19.53
N GLY A 40 -6.18 -2.30 18.28
CA GLY A 40 -7.59 -2.24 17.92
C GLY A 40 -8.14 -0.85 17.58
N ALA A 41 -7.35 0.24 17.69
CA ALA A 41 -7.79 1.61 17.39
C ALA A 41 -8.03 1.91 15.90
N GLY A 42 -8.10 0.91 15.03
CA GLY A 42 -8.41 1.10 13.60
C GLY A 42 -7.24 1.52 12.72
N LYS A 43 -5.98 1.61 13.23
CA LYS A 43 -4.81 2.02 12.44
C LYS A 43 -4.60 1.15 11.20
N THR A 44 -4.57 -0.16 11.38
CA THR A 44 -4.42 -1.13 10.29
C THR A 44 -5.57 -1.05 9.29
N THR A 45 -6.79 -0.81 9.77
CA THR A 45 -7.97 -0.62 8.90
C THR A 45 -7.79 0.60 8.01
N LEU A 46 -7.35 1.73 8.57
CA LEU A 46 -7.10 2.95 7.82
C LEU A 46 -6.01 2.75 6.75
N MET A 47 -4.90 2.07 7.09
CA MET A 47 -3.85 1.75 6.13
C MET A 47 -4.34 0.82 5.02
N ASN A 48 -5.17 -0.17 5.34
CA ASN A 48 -5.78 -1.05 4.34
C ASN A 48 -6.76 -0.31 3.42
N ILE A 49 -7.45 0.72 3.91
CA ILE A 49 -8.30 1.60 3.08
C ILE A 49 -7.42 2.43 2.14
N LEU A 50 -6.36 3.04 2.65
CA LEU A 50 -5.42 3.86 1.85
C LEU A 50 -4.75 3.04 0.74
N PHE A 51 -4.30 1.82 1.06
CA PHE A 51 -3.70 0.92 0.08
C PHE A 51 -4.74 0.28 -0.87
N GLY A 52 -6.04 0.36 -0.53
CA GLY A 52 -7.13 -0.13 -1.36
C GLY A 52 -7.55 -1.58 -1.10
N HIS A 53 -7.10 -2.22 -0.02
CA HIS A 53 -7.61 -3.54 0.40
C HIS A 53 -9.06 -3.45 0.89
N TYR A 54 -9.41 -2.35 1.56
CA TYR A 54 -10.77 -2.10 2.00
C TYR A 54 -11.38 -0.89 1.30
N LYS A 55 -12.67 -0.98 1.01
CA LYS A 55 -13.46 0.18 0.61
C LYS A 55 -13.91 0.90 1.87
N CYS A 56 -13.75 2.23 1.94
CA CYS A 56 -14.37 3.04 2.99
C CYS A 56 -15.89 3.08 2.79
N ASP A 57 -16.63 3.28 3.86
CA ASP A 57 -18.09 3.44 3.81
C ASP A 57 -18.45 4.90 3.54
N GLU A 58 -17.67 5.84 4.11
CA GLU A 58 -17.81 7.28 3.89
C GLU A 58 -16.43 7.93 3.75
N GLY A 59 -16.42 9.14 3.19
CA GLY A 59 -15.24 9.96 3.02
C GLY A 59 -14.51 9.72 1.71
N GLU A 60 -13.40 10.44 1.53
CA GLU A 60 -12.63 10.47 0.29
C GLU A 60 -11.14 10.54 0.58
N ILE A 61 -10.35 9.96 -0.33
CA ILE A 61 -8.90 10.07 -0.34
C ILE A 61 -8.47 10.77 -1.62
N PHE A 62 -7.54 11.72 -1.49
CA PHE A 62 -6.89 12.36 -2.62
C PHE A 62 -5.38 12.13 -2.52
N PHE A 63 -4.77 11.76 -3.62
CA PHE A 63 -3.34 11.59 -3.75
C PHE A 63 -2.83 12.41 -4.94
N GLN A 64 -1.86 13.29 -4.68
CA GLN A 64 -1.35 14.26 -5.68
C GLN A 64 -2.47 15.07 -6.35
N GLY A 65 -3.46 15.50 -5.56
CA GLY A 65 -4.61 16.28 -6.03
C GLY A 65 -5.68 15.49 -6.78
N SER A 66 -5.45 14.20 -7.06
CA SER A 66 -6.42 13.33 -7.76
C SER A 66 -7.15 12.43 -6.77
N LYS A 67 -8.46 12.23 -6.95
CA LYS A 67 -9.24 11.33 -6.11
C LYS A 67 -8.76 9.88 -6.28
N LEU A 68 -8.41 9.24 -5.16
CA LEU A 68 -7.97 7.86 -5.09
C LEU A 68 -9.16 6.96 -4.72
N PRO A 69 -9.65 6.10 -5.61
CA PRO A 69 -10.71 5.15 -5.30
C PRO A 69 -10.25 4.12 -4.28
N THR A 70 -11.04 3.91 -3.21
CA THR A 70 -10.77 2.88 -2.20
C THR A 70 -11.26 1.50 -2.66
N GLY A 71 -10.77 0.42 -2.07
CA GLY A 71 -11.16 -0.95 -2.42
C GLY A 71 -10.58 -1.46 -3.75
N LYS A 72 -9.49 -0.85 -4.25
CA LYS A 72 -8.81 -1.21 -5.51
C LYS A 72 -7.30 -1.09 -5.36
N PRO A 73 -6.58 -2.11 -4.85
CA PRO A 73 -5.15 -2.03 -4.59
C PRO A 73 -4.32 -1.67 -5.83
N GLY A 74 -4.69 -2.18 -7.01
CA GLY A 74 -3.99 -1.87 -8.25
C GLY A 74 -3.97 -0.38 -8.58
N ILE A 75 -5.00 0.39 -8.19
CA ILE A 75 -5.01 1.85 -8.41
C ILE A 75 -4.04 2.55 -7.46
N ALA A 76 -3.99 2.15 -6.20
CA ALA A 76 -3.05 2.69 -5.22
C ALA A 76 -1.59 2.41 -5.64
N ILE A 77 -1.30 1.17 -6.05
CA ILE A 77 0.03 0.77 -6.56
C ILE A 77 0.42 1.60 -7.80
N ASN A 78 -0.48 1.74 -8.77
CA ASN A 78 -0.22 2.52 -9.99
C ASN A 78 -0.04 4.02 -9.69
N ALA A 79 -0.66 4.53 -8.63
CA ALA A 79 -0.44 5.89 -8.15
C ALA A 79 0.91 6.06 -7.43
N GLY A 80 1.63 4.98 -7.12
CA GLY A 80 2.92 5.00 -6.43
C GLY A 80 2.83 4.80 -4.91
N ILE A 81 1.69 4.34 -4.40
CA ILE A 81 1.51 4.04 -2.98
C ILE A 81 1.97 2.60 -2.73
N GLY A 82 2.99 2.42 -1.92
CA GLY A 82 3.46 1.13 -1.45
C GLY A 82 3.05 0.86 0.01
N MET A 83 2.97 -0.40 0.40
CA MET A 83 2.68 -0.82 1.77
C MET A 83 3.66 -1.89 2.20
N VAL A 84 4.19 -1.75 3.40
CA VAL A 84 4.97 -2.79 4.08
C VAL A 84 4.07 -3.44 5.12
N HIS A 85 3.82 -4.74 4.98
CA HIS A 85 2.99 -5.51 5.91
C HIS A 85 3.78 -5.92 7.14
N GLN A 86 3.10 -6.08 8.28
CA GLN A 86 3.72 -6.57 9.54
C GLN A 86 4.24 -8.01 9.41
N HIS A 87 3.56 -8.83 8.62
CA HIS A 87 3.94 -10.22 8.36
C HIS A 87 4.35 -10.35 6.91
N PHE A 88 5.59 -10.78 6.69
CA PHE A 88 6.08 -11.10 5.35
C PHE A 88 5.59 -12.50 4.98
N THR A 89 4.81 -12.59 3.93
CA THR A 89 4.37 -13.88 3.38
C THR A 89 5.30 -14.22 2.23
N LEU A 90 6.37 -14.94 2.51
CA LEU A 90 7.26 -15.49 1.50
C LEU A 90 6.79 -16.89 1.12
N ALA A 91 6.86 -17.21 -0.15
CA ALA A 91 6.69 -18.58 -0.63
C ALA A 91 8.03 -19.32 -0.43
N GLU A 92 8.11 -20.19 0.58
CA GLU A 92 9.34 -20.89 0.99
C GLU A 92 9.92 -21.78 -0.11
N ASN A 93 9.08 -22.25 -1.03
CA ASN A 93 9.47 -23.08 -2.16
C ASN A 93 9.96 -22.28 -3.38
N LEU A 94 10.02 -20.96 -3.30
CA LEU A 94 10.48 -20.07 -4.35
C LEU A 94 11.79 -19.38 -3.97
N THR A 95 12.61 -19.09 -4.97
CA THR A 95 13.83 -18.28 -4.79
C THR A 95 13.47 -16.83 -4.44
N VAL A 96 14.44 -16.06 -3.92
CA VAL A 96 14.28 -14.62 -3.64
C VAL A 96 13.79 -13.88 -4.89
N LEU A 97 14.41 -14.13 -6.04
CA LEU A 97 14.01 -13.52 -7.31
C LEU A 97 12.55 -13.84 -7.66
N GLU A 98 12.13 -15.08 -7.50
CA GLU A 98 10.77 -15.52 -7.81
C GLU A 98 9.74 -14.87 -6.84
N ASN A 99 10.05 -14.79 -5.56
CA ASN A 99 9.23 -14.07 -4.59
C ASN A 99 9.02 -12.60 -4.94
N ILE A 100 10.05 -11.93 -5.46
CA ILE A 100 9.97 -10.52 -5.85
C ILE A 100 9.11 -10.33 -7.11
N ILE A 101 9.24 -11.20 -8.09
CA ILE A 101 8.57 -11.03 -9.39
C ILE A 101 7.16 -11.61 -9.45
N ILE A 102 6.75 -12.41 -8.47
CA ILE A 102 5.43 -13.08 -8.50
C ILE A 102 4.26 -12.08 -8.51
N GLY A 103 4.44 -10.88 -7.93
CA GLY A 103 3.44 -9.82 -7.88
C GLY A 103 3.41 -8.91 -9.13
N GLU A 104 4.38 -9.03 -10.03
CA GLU A 104 4.58 -8.08 -11.14
C GLU A 104 3.71 -8.38 -12.37
N LYS A 105 3.21 -9.60 -12.50
CA LYS A 105 2.43 -10.05 -13.68
C LYS A 105 1.14 -10.78 -13.31
N SER A 106 0.16 -10.70 -14.23
CA SER A 106 -1.04 -11.53 -14.22
C SER A 106 -0.69 -13.00 -14.11
N LEU A 107 -1.41 -13.75 -13.28
CA LEU A 107 -1.31 -15.20 -13.09
C LEU A 107 -1.44 -16.02 -14.40
N LEU A 108 -1.90 -15.39 -15.49
CA LEU A 108 -2.03 -15.99 -16.82
C LEU A 108 -0.75 -15.89 -17.68
N SER A 109 0.31 -15.23 -17.18
CA SER A 109 1.57 -15.13 -17.90
C SER A 109 2.42 -16.40 -17.68
N LEU A 110 2.52 -17.23 -18.71
CA LEU A 110 3.28 -18.51 -18.72
C LEU A 110 4.81 -18.34 -18.57
N SER A 111 5.36 -17.12 -18.58
CA SER A 111 6.79 -16.89 -18.39
C SER A 111 7.06 -15.70 -17.49
N LEU A 112 7.80 -15.96 -16.42
CA LEU A 112 8.35 -14.92 -15.55
C LEU A 112 9.59 -14.28 -16.24
N PRO A 113 9.68 -12.95 -16.36
CA PRO A 113 10.81 -12.27 -16.99
C PRO A 113 12.04 -12.27 -16.06
N LYS A 114 12.61 -13.45 -15.77
CA LYS A 114 13.69 -13.62 -14.79
C LYS A 114 14.95 -12.80 -15.11
N LYS A 115 15.33 -12.69 -16.37
CA LYS A 115 16.57 -11.96 -16.77
C LYS A 115 16.48 -10.44 -16.49
N PRO A 116 15.47 -9.69 -16.98
CA PRO A 116 15.38 -8.27 -16.71
C PRO A 116 15.12 -7.97 -15.22
N ALA A 117 14.31 -8.79 -14.54
CA ALA A 117 14.05 -8.65 -13.11
C ALA A 117 15.33 -8.87 -12.28
N ARG A 118 16.15 -9.87 -12.62
CA ARG A 118 17.44 -10.10 -11.94
C ARG A 118 18.39 -8.93 -12.12
N LYS A 119 18.47 -8.35 -13.32
CA LYS A 119 19.32 -7.17 -13.56
C LYS A 119 18.90 -6.00 -12.67
N LYS A 120 17.60 -5.68 -12.66
CA LYS A 120 17.04 -4.60 -11.82
C LYS A 120 17.24 -4.86 -10.32
N LEU A 121 17.10 -6.11 -9.89
CA LEU A 121 17.34 -6.49 -8.49
C LEU A 121 18.80 -6.27 -8.08
N LEU A 122 19.76 -6.65 -8.92
CA LEU A 122 21.18 -6.43 -8.66
C LEU A 122 21.52 -4.91 -8.61
N GLU A 123 20.97 -4.11 -9.52
CA GLU A 123 21.14 -2.65 -9.50
C GLU A 123 20.59 -2.03 -8.20
N LEU A 124 19.45 -2.54 -7.69
CA LEU A 124 18.89 -2.09 -6.42
C LEU A 124 19.71 -2.58 -5.23
N SER A 125 20.20 -3.83 -5.26
CA SER A 125 21.08 -4.39 -4.23
C SER A 125 22.34 -3.54 -4.09
N ASP A 126 23.02 -3.23 -5.18
CA ASP A 126 24.20 -2.37 -5.19
C ASP A 126 23.88 -0.95 -4.69
N LYS A 127 22.77 -0.38 -5.14
CA LYS A 127 22.34 0.98 -4.75
C LYS A 127 22.04 1.12 -3.26
N PHE A 128 21.47 0.09 -2.64
CA PHE A 128 21.04 0.12 -1.23
C PHE A 128 21.94 -0.70 -0.30
N GLY A 129 23.05 -1.26 -0.79
CA GLY A 129 23.97 -2.07 0.00
C GLY A 129 23.34 -3.34 0.56
N LEU A 130 22.40 -3.94 -0.17
CA LEU A 130 21.77 -5.20 0.22
C LEU A 130 22.69 -6.37 -0.17
N PRO A 131 22.72 -7.46 0.64
CA PRO A 131 23.52 -8.65 0.34
C PRO A 131 23.01 -9.41 -0.90
#